data_5f9a0b6350cefe3d956f7374569b8f99
#
_entry.id   5f9a0b6350cefe3d956f7374569b8f99
#
_cell.length_a   1.000
_cell.length_b   1.000
_cell.length_c   1.000
_cell.angle_alpha   90.00
_cell.angle_beta   90.00
_cell.angle_gamma   90.00
#
_symmetry.space_group_name_H-M   'P 1'
#
loop_
_entity.id
_entity.type
_entity.pdbx_description
1 polymer ?
#
loop_
_entity_poly.entity_id
_entity_poly.type
_entity_poly.pdbx_seq_one_letter_code
_entity_poly.pdbx_strand_id
1 'polypeptide(L)'
;IDAQANLTTHLGLGPKEDSQGVDDGAPVPEFTIYDVLKGNKTIHEVIIHRSAKLDVVPSSLLLSAADLEPGGVVGRELILKRSLDKVRNDYDVVVIDCPPALGLLSLNALAAVEKVVIPVQSEYLALHGVRQLLDTIDQVRSIYNPTLVVGGVLICLHDSRKRLARAVADTIRNYFGELVFNSVVRSNVSLAEAPASGQTIFEYAPKSSGAEDYAALADEVLHGKS
;
A
#
# COMPACT_ATOMS: atom_id res chain seq x y z
N ILE A 1 3.21 2.58 5.73
CA ILE A 1 2.56 3.37 6.79
C ILE A 1 1.39 2.63 7.45
N ASP A 2 1.18 1.35 7.13
CA ASP A 2 0.23 0.49 7.82
C ASP A 2 0.84 -0.04 9.13
N ALA A 3 0.11 0.14 10.25
CA ALA A 3 0.51 -0.34 11.57
C ALA A 3 0.58 -1.87 11.68
N GLN A 4 -0.07 -2.61 10.78
CA GLN A 4 0.07 -4.07 10.72
C GLN A 4 1.44 -4.51 10.20
N ALA A 5 2.23 -3.62 9.59
CA ALA A 5 3.56 -3.87 9.04
C ALA A 5 3.63 -5.03 8.03
N ASN A 6 2.51 -5.34 7.37
CA ASN A 6 2.42 -6.46 6.43
C ASN A 6 3.47 -6.35 5.32
N LEU A 7 3.63 -5.17 4.69
CA LEU A 7 4.64 -4.95 3.65
C LEU A 7 6.06 -5.21 4.18
N THR A 8 6.36 -4.77 5.40
CA THR A 8 7.67 -4.99 6.05
C THR A 8 7.96 -6.49 6.20
N THR A 9 6.97 -7.23 6.71
CA THR A 9 7.06 -8.69 6.86
C THR A 9 7.16 -9.40 5.50
N HIS A 10 6.35 -9.00 4.50
CA HIS A 10 6.40 -9.56 3.13
C HIS A 10 7.76 -9.41 2.48
N LEU A 11 8.51 -8.37 2.81
CA LEU A 11 9.84 -8.14 2.27
C LEU A 11 10.97 -8.76 3.12
N GLY A 12 10.63 -9.58 4.13
CA GLY A 12 11.59 -10.26 4.99
C GLY A 12 12.34 -9.32 5.94
N LEU A 13 11.75 -8.16 6.26
CA LEU A 13 12.32 -7.13 7.13
C LEU A 13 11.66 -7.09 8.52
N GLY A 14 10.87 -8.09 8.88
CA GLY A 14 10.19 -8.21 10.15
C GLY A 14 10.42 -9.59 10.78
N PRO A 15 10.02 -9.76 12.04
CA PRO A 15 10.07 -11.07 12.68
C PRO A 15 9.21 -12.05 11.87
N LYS A 16 9.78 -13.22 11.56
CA LYS A 16 9.00 -14.31 10.99
C LYS A 16 8.34 -15.05 12.16
N GLU A 17 7.02 -15.03 12.17
CA GLU A 17 6.25 -15.94 13.01
C GLU A 17 6.31 -17.33 12.38
N ASP A 18 7.28 -18.14 12.76
CA ASP A 18 7.15 -19.57 12.53
C ASP A 18 6.07 -20.13 13.46
N SER A 19 5.47 -21.23 13.06
CA SER A 19 4.39 -21.90 13.80
C SER A 19 4.81 -22.43 15.20
N GLN A 20 6.02 -22.10 15.68
CA GLN A 20 6.60 -22.54 16.95
C GLN A 20 7.12 -21.38 17.82
N GLY A 21 6.99 -20.12 17.39
CA GLY A 21 7.41 -18.95 18.17
C GLY A 21 8.93 -18.84 18.36
N VAL A 22 9.72 -19.45 17.48
CA VAL A 22 11.17 -19.32 17.47
C VAL A 22 11.53 -18.07 16.68
N ASP A 23 12.21 -17.13 17.33
CA ASP A 23 12.87 -16.00 16.69
C ASP A 23 13.93 -16.54 15.72
N ASP A 24 13.69 -16.44 14.42
CA ASP A 24 14.60 -16.93 13.37
C ASP A 24 15.77 -15.98 13.11
N GLY A 25 15.91 -14.93 13.94
CA GLY A 25 16.98 -13.95 13.80
C GLY A 25 16.83 -13.03 12.60
N ALA A 26 15.63 -12.93 12.01
CA ALA A 26 15.39 -11.93 10.97
C ALA A 26 15.65 -10.52 11.54
N PRO A 27 16.36 -9.64 10.82
CA PRO A 27 16.69 -8.32 11.32
C PRO A 27 15.42 -7.50 11.52
N VAL A 28 15.06 -7.25 12.79
CA VAL A 28 14.00 -6.29 13.12
C VAL A 28 14.58 -4.90 12.93
N PRO A 29 13.94 -4.04 12.15
CA PRO A 29 14.40 -2.66 11.97
C PRO A 29 14.50 -1.92 13.29
N GLU A 30 15.65 -1.30 13.58
CA GLU A 30 15.86 -0.48 14.77
C GLU A 30 14.95 0.74 14.77
N PHE A 31 14.78 1.37 13.58
CA PHE A 31 13.93 2.54 13.38
C PHE A 31 12.96 2.29 12.22
N THR A 32 11.79 2.92 12.30
CA THR A 32 10.69 2.73 11.35
C THR A 32 10.07 4.07 10.96
N ILE A 33 9.08 4.05 10.09
CA ILE A 33 8.30 5.24 9.76
C ILE A 33 7.65 5.89 10.99
N TYR A 34 7.43 5.14 12.06
CA TYR A 34 6.96 5.69 13.34
C TYR A 34 7.91 6.75 13.88
N ASP A 35 9.23 6.50 13.85
CA ASP A 35 10.25 7.42 14.34
C ASP A 35 10.32 8.70 13.50
N VAL A 36 10.07 8.57 12.19
CA VAL A 36 9.97 9.73 11.28
C VAL A 36 8.74 10.57 11.61
N LEU A 37 7.58 9.95 11.82
CA LEU A 37 6.34 10.65 12.15
C LEU A 37 6.39 11.32 13.52
N LYS A 38 7.15 10.77 14.46
CA LYS A 38 7.42 11.37 15.78
C LYS A 38 8.49 12.47 15.74
N GLY A 39 9.21 12.60 14.64
CA GLY A 39 10.32 13.56 14.50
C GLY A 39 11.61 13.13 15.19
N ASN A 40 11.72 11.88 15.63
CA ASN A 40 12.92 11.32 16.27
C ASN A 40 14.03 11.02 15.27
N LYS A 41 13.63 10.72 14.00
CA LYS A 41 14.54 10.35 12.91
C LYS A 41 14.14 11.06 11.62
N THR A 42 15.12 11.24 10.74
CA THR A 42 14.88 11.63 9.35
C THR A 42 14.52 10.40 8.52
N ILE A 43 13.87 10.62 7.36
CA ILE A 43 13.53 9.50 6.48
C ILE A 43 14.77 8.76 5.97
N HIS A 44 15.88 9.44 5.73
CA HIS A 44 17.15 8.83 5.30
C HIS A 44 17.71 7.84 6.33
N GLU A 45 17.50 8.08 7.63
CA GLU A 45 18.02 7.22 8.71
C GLU A 45 17.23 5.92 8.85
N VAL A 46 16.03 5.83 8.27
CA VAL A 46 15.15 4.66 8.39
C VAL A 46 15.01 3.87 7.09
N ILE A 47 15.61 4.34 6.00
CA ILE A 47 15.61 3.64 4.72
C ILE A 47 16.49 2.39 4.83
N ILE A 48 15.96 1.26 4.38
CA ILE A 48 16.66 -0.02 4.26
C ILE A 48 16.80 -0.38 2.78
N HIS A 49 18.02 -0.59 2.33
CA HIS A 49 18.31 -1.06 0.97
C HIS A 49 18.02 -2.55 0.85
N ARG A 50 16.90 -2.90 0.20
CA ARG A 50 16.48 -4.31 0.01
C ARG A 50 17.14 -4.94 -1.23
N SER A 51 17.34 -4.15 -2.27
CA SER A 51 18.04 -4.55 -3.50
C SER A 51 18.57 -3.32 -4.24
N ALA A 52 19.28 -3.52 -5.35
CA ALA A 52 19.87 -2.43 -6.14
C ALA A 52 18.85 -1.39 -6.67
N LYS A 53 17.56 -1.73 -6.70
CA LYS A 53 16.49 -0.84 -7.20
C LYS A 53 15.29 -0.76 -6.26
N LEU A 54 15.41 -1.24 -5.04
CA LEU A 54 14.31 -1.28 -4.08
C LEU A 54 14.81 -0.90 -2.68
N ASP A 55 14.36 0.24 -2.24
CA ASP A 55 14.51 0.70 -0.87
C ASP A 55 13.18 0.61 -0.15
N VAL A 56 13.22 0.36 1.15
CA VAL A 56 12.03 0.19 1.99
C VAL A 56 12.15 1.04 3.23
N VAL A 57 11.10 1.78 3.54
CA VAL A 57 10.90 2.38 4.85
C VAL A 57 10.00 1.44 5.65
N PRO A 58 10.53 0.76 6.66
CA PRO A 58 9.75 -0.24 7.40
C PRO A 58 8.67 0.40 8.27
N SER A 59 7.64 -0.39 8.55
CA SER A 59 6.57 -0.06 9.49
C SER A 59 6.66 -0.94 10.75
N SER A 60 5.90 -0.56 11.79
CA SER A 60 5.81 -1.35 13.02
C SER A 60 4.44 -1.16 13.69
N LEU A 61 4.10 -2.07 14.62
CA LEU A 61 2.88 -1.99 15.44
C LEU A 61 2.79 -0.70 16.26
N LEU A 62 3.93 -0.03 16.53
CA LEU A 62 3.97 1.25 17.25
C LEU A 62 3.19 2.37 16.53
N LEU A 63 3.00 2.26 15.21
CA LEU A 63 2.16 3.20 14.47
C LEU A 63 0.71 3.25 14.94
N SER A 64 0.18 2.17 15.53
CA SER A 64 -1.17 2.18 16.12
C SER A 64 -1.30 3.21 17.23
N ALA A 65 -0.21 3.49 17.95
CA ALA A 65 -0.19 4.53 19.00
C ALA A 65 -0.17 5.94 18.39
N ALA A 66 0.44 6.13 17.23
CA ALA A 66 0.51 7.45 16.57
C ALA A 66 -0.86 7.95 16.12
N ASP A 67 -1.78 7.07 15.76
CA ASP A 67 -3.17 7.41 15.40
C ASP A 67 -4.00 7.84 16.62
N LEU A 68 -3.63 7.40 17.82
CA LEU A 68 -4.37 7.63 19.07
C LEU A 68 -3.87 8.85 19.86
N GLU A 69 -2.74 9.44 19.51
CA GLU A 69 -2.21 10.59 20.25
C GLU A 69 -3.11 11.81 20.12
N PRO A 70 -3.45 12.46 21.25
CA PRO A 70 -4.30 13.65 21.26
C PRO A 70 -3.73 14.75 20.37
N GLY A 71 -4.58 15.33 19.55
CA GLY A 71 -4.20 16.39 18.65
C GLY A 71 -3.69 17.62 19.39
N GLY A 72 -2.52 18.08 19.03
CA GLY A 72 -1.90 19.32 19.54
C GLY A 72 -0.86 19.88 18.57
N VAL A 73 -0.38 19.06 17.65
CA VAL A 73 0.63 19.49 16.66
C VAL A 73 -0.07 19.96 15.38
N VAL A 74 0.01 21.24 15.11
CA VAL A 74 -0.51 21.83 13.85
C VAL A 74 0.23 21.28 12.65
N GLY A 75 -0.50 20.78 11.65
CA GLY A 75 0.08 20.24 10.41
C GLY A 75 0.66 18.84 10.54
N ARG A 76 0.17 18.06 11.51
CA ARG A 76 0.51 16.66 11.69
C ARG A 76 0.10 15.78 10.49
N GLU A 77 -0.87 16.22 9.71
CA GLU A 77 -1.34 15.59 8.47
C GLU A 77 -0.33 15.69 7.32
N LEU A 78 0.68 16.55 7.46
CA LEU A 78 1.69 16.85 6.43
C LEU A 78 3.10 16.37 6.82
N ILE A 79 3.27 15.64 7.90
CA ILE A 79 4.59 15.20 8.37
C ILE A 79 5.24 14.27 7.36
N LEU A 80 4.49 13.30 6.83
CA LEU A 80 4.99 12.37 5.82
C LEU A 80 5.39 13.10 4.54
N LYS A 81 4.55 14.04 4.07
CA LYS A 81 4.86 14.86 2.89
C LYS A 81 6.18 15.58 3.03
N ARG A 82 6.38 16.30 4.15
CA ARG A 82 7.62 17.04 4.43
C ARG A 82 8.84 16.12 4.51
N SER A 83 8.66 14.89 4.95
CA SER A 83 9.72 13.89 5.02
C SER A 83 10.07 13.34 3.64
N LEU A 84 9.07 13.02 2.82
CA LEU A 84 9.26 12.51 1.45
C LEU A 84 9.81 13.58 0.52
N ASP A 85 9.48 14.85 0.70
CA ASP A 85 10.03 15.96 -0.10
C ASP A 85 11.56 16.03 -0.02
N LYS A 86 12.19 15.50 1.05
CA LYS A 86 13.64 15.47 1.22
C LYS A 86 14.35 14.42 0.37
N VAL A 87 13.62 13.36 -0.03
CA VAL A 87 14.16 12.22 -0.81
C VAL A 87 13.50 12.10 -2.18
N ARG A 88 12.61 13.03 -2.55
CA ARG A 88 11.81 12.96 -3.77
C ARG A 88 12.63 12.76 -5.04
N ASN A 89 13.82 13.37 -5.10
CA ASN A 89 14.69 13.34 -6.28
C ASN A 89 15.58 12.09 -6.34
N ASP A 90 15.54 11.26 -5.32
CA ASP A 90 16.38 10.05 -5.22
C ASP A 90 15.66 8.82 -5.79
N TYR A 91 14.35 8.93 -6.08
CA TYR A 91 13.51 7.82 -6.50
C TYR A 91 12.65 8.18 -7.72
N ASP A 92 12.53 7.23 -8.65
CA ASP A 92 11.62 7.35 -9.80
C ASP A 92 10.16 7.16 -9.39
N VAL A 93 9.91 6.26 -8.43
CA VAL A 93 8.57 5.92 -7.92
C VAL A 93 8.62 5.68 -6.42
N VAL A 94 7.65 6.23 -5.70
CA VAL A 94 7.40 5.94 -4.27
C VAL A 94 6.00 5.34 -4.14
N VAL A 95 5.92 4.15 -3.56
CA VAL A 95 4.65 3.47 -3.27
C VAL A 95 4.42 3.46 -1.76
N ILE A 96 3.25 3.91 -1.32
CA ILE A 96 2.88 3.97 0.10
C ILE A 96 1.76 2.96 0.36
N ASP A 97 2.07 1.91 1.11
CA ASP A 97 1.09 0.98 1.65
C ASP A 97 0.36 1.61 2.84
N CYS A 98 -0.97 1.58 2.81
CA CYS A 98 -1.83 2.30 3.75
C CYS A 98 -2.78 1.36 4.48
N PRO A 99 -3.12 1.65 5.76
CA PRO A 99 -4.16 0.91 6.46
C PRO A 99 -5.54 1.13 5.82
N PRO A 100 -6.48 0.19 6.00
CA PRO A 100 -7.85 0.34 5.49
C PRO A 100 -8.65 1.42 6.23
N ALA A 101 -8.21 1.83 7.42
CA ALA A 101 -8.86 2.88 8.20
C ALA A 101 -8.50 4.28 7.68
N LEU A 102 -9.48 5.16 7.62
CA LEU A 102 -9.31 6.55 7.19
C LEU A 102 -8.93 7.46 8.37
N GLY A 103 -7.81 7.13 9.03
CA GLY A 103 -7.25 7.89 10.17
C GLY A 103 -6.14 8.85 9.75
N LEU A 104 -5.38 9.34 10.74
CA LEU A 104 -4.28 10.27 10.53
C LEU A 104 -3.18 9.71 9.61
N LEU A 105 -2.91 8.41 9.67
CA LEU A 105 -1.91 7.75 8.83
C LEU A 105 -2.33 7.81 7.34
N SER A 106 -3.58 7.47 7.05
CA SER A 106 -4.12 7.56 5.68
C SER A 106 -4.17 9.00 5.18
N LEU A 107 -4.50 9.98 6.04
CA LEU A 107 -4.45 11.40 5.69
C LEU A 107 -3.03 11.85 5.34
N ASN A 108 -2.01 11.43 6.10
CA ASN A 108 -0.62 11.70 5.80
C ASN A 108 -0.21 11.13 4.43
N ALA A 109 -0.61 9.90 4.13
CA ALA A 109 -0.33 9.28 2.84
C ALA A 109 -0.99 10.05 1.69
N LEU A 110 -2.30 10.30 1.79
CA LEU A 110 -3.07 11.03 0.75
C LEU A 110 -2.56 12.46 0.53
N ALA A 111 -2.10 13.13 1.59
CA ALA A 111 -1.52 14.47 1.49
C ALA A 111 -0.15 14.47 0.81
N ALA A 112 0.56 13.34 0.78
CA ALA A 112 1.94 13.21 0.30
C ALA A 112 2.06 12.70 -1.14
N VAL A 113 1.02 12.07 -1.71
CA VAL A 113 1.07 11.39 -3.01
C VAL A 113 0.40 12.21 -4.12
N GLU A 114 0.73 11.89 -5.36
CA GLU A 114 0.09 12.46 -6.56
C GLU A 114 -1.11 11.62 -7.01
N LYS A 115 -1.02 10.30 -6.84
CA LYS A 115 -2.01 9.33 -7.33
C LYS A 115 -2.40 8.34 -6.25
N VAL A 116 -3.66 7.96 -6.22
CA VAL A 116 -4.19 6.87 -5.39
C VAL A 116 -4.62 5.72 -6.29
N VAL A 117 -4.10 4.53 -6.02
CA VAL A 117 -4.62 3.28 -6.60
C VAL A 117 -5.54 2.64 -5.57
N ILE A 118 -6.75 2.31 -5.99
CA ILE A 118 -7.79 1.75 -5.12
C ILE A 118 -7.97 0.26 -5.42
N PRO A 119 -7.41 -0.65 -4.59
CA PRO A 119 -7.68 -2.07 -4.73
C PRO A 119 -9.09 -2.40 -4.23
N VAL A 120 -9.87 -3.09 -5.05
CA VAL A 120 -11.25 -3.50 -4.75
C VAL A 120 -11.40 -5.01 -4.95
N GLN A 121 -11.79 -5.71 -3.90
CA GLN A 121 -12.10 -7.13 -4.01
C GLN A 121 -13.40 -7.34 -4.79
N SER A 122 -13.50 -8.45 -5.55
CA SER A 122 -14.71 -8.81 -6.30
C SER A 122 -15.82 -9.34 -5.39
N GLU A 123 -16.10 -8.61 -4.29
CA GLU A 123 -17.09 -8.96 -3.28
C GLU A 123 -18.12 -7.83 -3.09
N TYR A 124 -19.37 -8.19 -2.77
CA TYR A 124 -20.49 -7.24 -2.74
C TYR A 124 -20.29 -6.06 -1.79
N LEU A 125 -19.69 -6.29 -0.62
CA LEU A 125 -19.50 -5.24 0.40
C LEU A 125 -18.36 -4.27 0.08
N ALA A 126 -17.48 -4.59 -0.86
CA ALA A 126 -16.32 -3.76 -1.20
C ALA A 126 -16.70 -2.36 -1.73
N LEU A 127 -17.84 -2.24 -2.42
CA LEU A 127 -18.30 -0.97 -3.01
C LEU A 127 -18.69 0.09 -1.97
N HIS A 128 -19.13 -0.32 -0.77
CA HIS A 128 -19.50 0.64 0.28
C HIS A 128 -18.28 1.41 0.81
N GLY A 129 -17.16 0.70 1.06
CA GLY A 129 -15.93 1.33 1.53
C GLY A 129 -15.32 2.28 0.51
N VAL A 130 -15.47 2.00 -0.77
CA VAL A 130 -14.94 2.84 -1.85
C VAL A 130 -15.56 4.23 -1.87
N ARG A 131 -16.87 4.36 -1.65
CA ARG A 131 -17.54 5.66 -1.60
C ARG A 131 -16.96 6.54 -0.50
N GLN A 132 -16.82 6.00 0.72
CA GLN A 132 -16.23 6.73 1.85
C GLN A 132 -14.79 7.16 1.57
N LEU A 133 -14.01 6.32 0.88
CA LEU A 133 -12.65 6.66 0.46
C LEU A 133 -12.66 7.82 -0.55
N LEU A 134 -13.56 7.82 -1.54
CA LEU A 134 -13.67 8.91 -2.51
C LEU A 134 -14.05 10.24 -1.84
N ASP A 135 -14.98 10.22 -0.90
CA ASP A 135 -15.36 11.41 -0.11
C ASP A 135 -14.14 11.94 0.67
N THR A 136 -13.32 11.04 1.23
CA THR A 136 -12.08 11.42 1.93
C THR A 136 -11.04 11.99 0.98
N ILE A 137 -10.85 11.40 -0.22
CA ILE A 137 -9.95 11.91 -1.24
C ILE A 137 -10.35 13.35 -1.64
N ASP A 138 -11.64 13.61 -1.81
CA ASP A 138 -12.14 14.96 -2.16
C ASP A 138 -11.90 15.96 -1.03
N GLN A 139 -12.05 15.57 0.23
CA GLN A 139 -11.69 16.40 1.38
C GLN A 139 -10.19 16.69 1.42
N VAL A 140 -9.33 15.67 1.26
CA VAL A 140 -7.88 15.86 1.22
C VAL A 140 -7.46 16.77 0.06
N ARG A 141 -8.08 16.58 -1.11
CA ARG A 141 -7.84 17.43 -2.28
C ARG A 141 -8.17 18.89 -1.99
N SER A 142 -9.27 19.16 -1.31
CA SER A 142 -9.71 20.54 -1.02
C SER A 142 -8.83 21.24 0.02
N ILE A 143 -8.22 20.51 0.95
CA ILE A 143 -7.56 21.09 2.14
C ILE A 143 -6.04 20.97 2.07
N TYR A 144 -5.52 19.78 1.70
CA TYR A 144 -4.10 19.44 1.88
C TYR A 144 -3.34 19.20 0.58
N ASN A 145 -4.00 18.66 -0.46
CA ASN A 145 -3.34 18.23 -1.68
C ASN A 145 -4.21 18.42 -2.93
N PRO A 146 -4.27 19.64 -3.48
CA PRO A 146 -5.11 19.96 -4.65
C PRO A 146 -4.79 19.15 -5.92
N THR A 147 -3.60 18.56 -6.01
CA THR A 147 -3.14 17.80 -7.18
C THR A 147 -3.42 16.29 -7.05
N LEU A 148 -3.97 15.84 -5.92
CA LEU A 148 -4.29 14.43 -5.71
C LEU A 148 -5.34 13.93 -6.70
N VAL A 149 -5.05 12.84 -7.40
CA VAL A 149 -5.98 12.20 -8.33
C VAL A 149 -6.16 10.71 -8.02
N VAL A 150 -7.31 10.16 -8.40
CA VAL A 150 -7.50 8.71 -8.47
C VAL A 150 -6.76 8.23 -9.71
N GLY A 151 -5.65 7.52 -9.51
CA GLY A 151 -4.80 7.00 -10.57
C GLY A 151 -5.35 5.72 -11.20
N GLY A 152 -6.20 4.99 -10.47
CA GLY A 152 -6.87 3.81 -11.00
C GLY A 152 -7.55 2.97 -9.92
N VAL A 153 -8.45 2.10 -10.37
CA VAL A 153 -9.15 1.10 -9.55
C VAL A 153 -8.73 -0.29 -10.00
N LEU A 154 -8.21 -1.08 -9.07
CA LEU A 154 -7.71 -2.43 -9.34
C LEU A 154 -8.67 -3.48 -8.82
N ILE A 155 -9.14 -4.36 -9.67
CA ILE A 155 -9.92 -5.52 -9.26
C ILE A 155 -8.98 -6.60 -8.72
N CYS A 156 -9.14 -6.97 -7.45
CA CYS A 156 -8.30 -7.94 -6.76
C CYS A 156 -9.08 -9.20 -6.35
N LEU A 157 -8.34 -10.29 -6.04
CA LEU A 157 -8.86 -11.58 -5.59
C LEU A 157 -9.98 -12.11 -6.48
N HIS A 158 -9.87 -11.85 -7.79
CA HIS A 158 -10.91 -12.19 -8.74
C HIS A 158 -10.88 -13.67 -9.09
N ASP A 159 -12.03 -14.35 -8.93
CA ASP A 159 -12.25 -15.70 -9.44
C ASP A 159 -13.34 -15.66 -10.52
N SER A 160 -12.92 -15.69 -11.78
CA SER A 160 -13.82 -15.62 -12.93
C SER A 160 -14.82 -16.78 -13.04
N ARG A 161 -14.60 -17.89 -12.31
CA ARG A 161 -15.53 -19.03 -12.24
C ARG A 161 -16.77 -18.70 -11.40
N LYS A 162 -16.64 -17.77 -10.44
CA LYS A 162 -17.73 -17.36 -9.56
C LYS A 162 -18.62 -16.33 -10.25
N ARG A 163 -19.93 -16.64 -10.37
CA ARG A 163 -20.91 -15.73 -10.97
C ARG A 163 -20.97 -14.37 -10.26
N LEU A 164 -20.92 -14.39 -8.92
CA LEU A 164 -20.94 -13.16 -8.13
C LEU A 164 -19.72 -12.28 -8.39
N ALA A 165 -18.52 -12.86 -8.45
CA ALA A 165 -17.30 -12.11 -8.70
C ALA A 165 -17.32 -11.40 -10.07
N ARG A 166 -17.86 -12.06 -11.10
CA ARG A 166 -18.06 -11.45 -12.42
C ARG A 166 -19.04 -10.27 -12.35
N ALA A 167 -20.20 -10.46 -11.73
CA ALA A 167 -21.22 -9.43 -11.60
C ALA A 167 -20.69 -8.19 -10.83
N VAL A 168 -19.91 -8.39 -9.77
CA VAL A 168 -19.27 -7.30 -9.02
C VAL A 168 -18.21 -6.60 -9.86
N ALA A 169 -17.38 -7.34 -10.58
CA ALA A 169 -16.39 -6.77 -11.49
C ALA A 169 -17.04 -5.90 -12.58
N ASP A 170 -18.14 -6.35 -13.16
CA ASP A 170 -18.92 -5.57 -14.14
C ASP A 170 -19.51 -4.31 -13.51
N THR A 171 -20.00 -4.39 -12.26
CA THR A 171 -20.50 -3.22 -11.52
C THR A 171 -19.38 -2.21 -11.28
N ILE A 172 -18.18 -2.66 -10.89
CA ILE A 172 -17.01 -1.80 -10.70
C ILE A 172 -16.65 -1.10 -12.01
N ARG A 173 -16.58 -1.84 -13.12
CA ARG A 173 -16.28 -1.28 -14.45
C ARG A 173 -17.32 -0.27 -14.91
N ASN A 174 -18.60 -0.56 -14.69
CA ASN A 174 -19.69 0.36 -15.04
C ASN A 174 -19.66 1.65 -14.21
N TYR A 175 -19.27 1.57 -12.95
CA TYR A 175 -19.22 2.72 -12.04
C TYR A 175 -18.01 3.62 -12.28
N PHE A 176 -16.81 3.02 -12.43
CA PHE A 176 -15.54 3.74 -12.54
C PHE A 176 -15.07 3.96 -13.97
N GLY A 177 -15.66 3.27 -14.95
CA GLY A 177 -15.32 3.42 -16.37
C GLY A 177 -13.83 3.25 -16.64
N GLU A 178 -13.25 4.24 -17.27
CA GLU A 178 -11.84 4.28 -17.66
C GLU A 178 -10.84 4.30 -16.49
N LEU A 179 -11.29 4.55 -15.26
CA LEU A 179 -10.41 4.46 -14.09
C LEU A 179 -10.08 3.03 -13.69
N VAL A 180 -10.86 2.01 -14.15
CA VAL A 180 -10.56 0.63 -13.82
C VAL A 180 -9.41 0.14 -14.67
N PHE A 181 -8.36 -0.40 -14.04
CA PHE A 181 -7.24 -1.02 -14.77
C PHE A 181 -7.73 -2.19 -15.64
N ASN A 182 -7.08 -2.40 -16.79
CA ASN A 182 -7.28 -3.59 -17.62
C ASN A 182 -6.77 -4.83 -16.87
N SER A 183 -5.67 -4.66 -16.16
CA SER A 183 -5.09 -5.68 -15.29
C SER A 183 -6.02 -6.04 -14.14
N VAL A 184 -6.12 -7.34 -13.85
CA VAL A 184 -6.91 -7.89 -12.75
C VAL A 184 -6.05 -8.87 -11.97
N VAL A 185 -5.95 -8.69 -10.64
CA VAL A 185 -5.22 -9.66 -9.80
C VAL A 185 -6.16 -10.81 -9.44
N ARG A 186 -5.87 -11.98 -10.02
CA ARG A 186 -6.61 -13.22 -9.79
C ARG A 186 -6.35 -13.78 -8.39
N SER A 187 -7.33 -14.50 -7.84
CA SER A 187 -7.10 -15.29 -6.62
C SER A 187 -6.04 -16.36 -6.89
N ASN A 188 -4.94 -16.33 -6.15
CA ASN A 188 -3.78 -17.19 -6.34
C ASN A 188 -3.16 -17.56 -4.99
N VAL A 189 -2.95 -18.85 -4.75
CA VAL A 189 -2.41 -19.38 -3.49
C VAL A 189 -0.98 -18.90 -3.27
N SER A 190 -0.16 -18.84 -4.32
CA SER A 190 1.24 -18.41 -4.19
C SER A 190 1.38 -16.96 -3.70
N LEU A 191 0.38 -16.08 -4.00
CA LEU A 191 0.35 -14.72 -3.43
C LEU A 191 0.12 -14.72 -1.92
N ALA A 192 -0.57 -15.72 -1.39
CA ALA A 192 -0.79 -15.85 0.05
C ALA A 192 0.40 -16.53 0.76
N GLU A 193 1.15 -17.37 0.06
CA GLU A 193 2.28 -18.12 0.59
C GLU A 193 3.60 -17.32 0.59
N ALA A 194 3.83 -16.50 -0.44
CA ALA A 194 5.05 -15.73 -0.61
C ALA A 194 5.44 -14.88 0.62
N PRO A 195 4.50 -14.20 1.31
CA PRO A 195 4.78 -13.45 2.53
C PRO A 195 5.37 -14.28 3.67
N ALA A 196 4.88 -15.51 3.86
CA ALA A 196 5.39 -16.40 4.89
C ALA A 196 6.87 -16.78 4.68
N SER A 197 7.35 -16.67 3.44
CA SER A 197 8.74 -16.89 3.07
C SER A 197 9.59 -15.60 3.09
N GLY A 198 8.99 -14.43 3.38
CA GLY A 198 9.66 -13.14 3.28
C GLY A 198 10.10 -12.80 1.86
N GLN A 199 9.39 -13.30 0.84
CA GLN A 199 9.71 -13.17 -0.58
C GLN A 199 8.60 -12.45 -1.33
N THR A 200 8.99 -11.70 -2.35
CA THR A 200 8.03 -11.19 -3.34
C THR A 200 7.49 -12.35 -4.18
N ILE A 201 6.34 -12.14 -4.83
CA ILE A 201 5.79 -13.16 -5.75
C ILE A 201 6.75 -13.48 -6.90
N PHE A 202 7.57 -12.52 -7.32
CA PHE A 202 8.56 -12.68 -8.38
C PHE A 202 9.75 -13.54 -7.95
N GLU A 203 10.09 -13.54 -6.65
CA GLU A 203 11.13 -14.40 -6.05
C GLU A 203 10.56 -15.80 -5.74
N TYR A 204 9.35 -15.85 -5.14
CA TYR A 204 8.73 -17.08 -4.67
C TYR A 204 8.19 -17.98 -5.80
N ALA A 205 7.40 -17.38 -6.70
CA ALA A 205 6.73 -18.11 -7.78
C ALA A 205 6.66 -17.27 -9.08
N PRO A 206 7.81 -17.05 -9.75
CA PRO A 206 7.92 -16.12 -10.89
C PRO A 206 7.09 -16.52 -12.11
N LYS A 207 6.64 -17.77 -12.19
CA LYS A 207 5.80 -18.30 -13.30
C LYS A 207 4.33 -18.44 -12.91
N SER A 208 3.95 -17.96 -11.72
CA SER A 208 2.56 -18.01 -11.26
C SER A 208 1.70 -16.96 -11.95
N SER A 209 0.39 -17.21 -12.01
CA SER A 209 -0.56 -16.19 -12.48
C SER A 209 -0.53 -14.91 -11.64
N GLY A 210 -0.17 -15.01 -10.35
CA GLY A 210 0.02 -13.84 -9.50
C GLY A 210 1.18 -12.97 -9.94
N ALA A 211 2.32 -13.56 -10.33
CA ALA A 211 3.46 -12.83 -10.87
C ALA A 211 3.12 -12.16 -12.22
N GLU A 212 2.43 -12.88 -13.11
CA GLU A 212 1.95 -12.32 -14.38
C GLU A 212 1.02 -11.13 -14.17
N ASP A 213 0.04 -11.25 -13.27
CA ASP A 213 -0.96 -10.21 -13.00
C ASP A 213 -0.31 -8.94 -12.43
N TYR A 214 0.63 -9.09 -11.47
CA TYR A 214 1.33 -7.94 -10.90
C TYR A 214 2.34 -7.32 -11.87
N ALA A 215 2.96 -8.10 -12.77
CA ALA A 215 3.82 -7.56 -13.81
C ALA A 215 3.01 -6.70 -14.80
N ALA A 216 1.84 -7.21 -15.24
CA ALA A 216 0.94 -6.47 -16.11
C ALA A 216 0.41 -5.18 -15.45
N LEU A 217 0.05 -5.26 -14.16
CA LEU A 217 -0.36 -4.08 -13.39
C LEU A 217 0.77 -3.04 -13.29
N ALA A 218 2.00 -3.47 -13.00
CA ALA A 218 3.14 -2.56 -12.90
C ALA A 218 3.38 -1.83 -14.22
N ASP A 219 3.30 -2.52 -15.33
CA ASP A 219 3.42 -1.93 -16.66
C ASP A 219 2.31 -0.91 -16.93
N GLU A 220 1.06 -1.24 -16.62
CA GLU A 220 -0.10 -0.35 -16.79
C GLU A 220 -0.01 0.89 -15.88
N VAL A 221 0.50 0.76 -14.65
CA VAL A 221 0.69 1.89 -13.72
C VAL A 221 1.79 2.84 -14.19
N LEU A 222 2.89 2.30 -14.73
CA LEU A 222 4.06 3.08 -15.14
C LEU A 222 3.86 3.75 -16.51
N HIS A 223 3.24 3.06 -17.45
CA HIS A 223 3.16 3.51 -18.86
C HIS A 223 1.75 3.94 -19.28
N GLY A 224 0.75 3.72 -18.42
CA GLY A 224 -0.65 3.95 -18.74
C GLY A 224 -1.30 2.74 -19.43
N LYS A 225 -2.59 2.85 -19.72
CA LYS A 225 -3.35 1.81 -20.43
C LYS A 225 -2.91 1.73 -21.88
N SER A 226 -2.57 0.53 -22.31
CA SER A 226 -2.30 0.19 -23.71
C SER A 226 -3.59 0.07 -24.49
#